data_78bb0f523dc6dc0d8256199c727172af
#
_entry.id   78bb0f523dc6dc0d8256199c727172af
#
_cell.length_a   1.000
_cell.length_b   1.000
_cell.length_c   1.000
_cell.angle_alpha   90.00
_cell.angle_beta   90.00
_cell.angle_gamma   90.00
#
_symmetry.space_group_name_H-M   'P 1'
#
loop_
_entity.id
_entity.type
_entity.pdbx_description
1 polymer ?
#
loop_
_entity_poly.entity_id
_entity_poly.type
_entity_poly.pdbx_seq_one_letter_code
_entity_poly.pdbx_strand_id
1 'polypeptide(L)'
;MLQNKLIYSVSFFILISKILVSQSEVGNNIQILFKKSLTEGKTYEWLDHLSNKIGGRLSGSLNSQRAIEWSKNELEDLGLDKVYLQPVMVPKWIRGTFEYANIETSPGNTINVPVCALGGSISTPLGGLRAKVVEVKTLDELSEKKKNIEGK
;
A
#
# COMPACT_ATOMS: atom_id res chain seq x y z
N MET A 1 54.86 10.73 -40.75
CA MET A 1 54.48 11.22 -39.42
C MET A 1 53.18 12.06 -39.44
N LEU A 2 52.91 12.86 -40.46
CA LEU A 2 51.68 13.66 -40.59
C LEU A 2 50.43 12.79 -40.87
N GLN A 3 50.55 11.75 -41.71
CA GLN A 3 49.44 10.87 -42.09
C GLN A 3 48.81 10.13 -40.90
N ASN A 4 49.63 9.67 -39.96
CA ASN A 4 49.12 8.99 -38.78
C ASN A 4 48.37 9.95 -37.83
N LYS A 5 48.78 11.20 -37.72
CA LYS A 5 48.07 12.22 -36.89
C LYS A 5 46.68 12.55 -37.47
N LEU A 6 46.56 12.57 -38.82
CA LEU A 6 45.28 12.80 -39.48
C LEU A 6 44.30 11.64 -39.22
N ILE A 7 44.78 10.40 -39.30
CA ILE A 7 43.96 9.20 -39.03
C ILE A 7 43.46 9.19 -37.60
N TYR A 8 44.29 9.50 -36.60
CA TYR A 8 43.85 9.57 -35.20
C TYR A 8 42.84 10.70 -34.95
N SER A 9 43.02 11.86 -35.60
CA SER A 9 42.10 12.98 -35.51
C SER A 9 40.72 12.63 -36.08
N VAL A 10 40.67 12.01 -37.26
CA VAL A 10 39.42 11.58 -37.91
C VAL A 10 38.72 10.48 -37.08
N SER A 11 39.48 9.50 -36.56
CA SER A 11 38.93 8.45 -35.67
C SER A 11 38.33 9.01 -34.37
N PHE A 12 38.98 10.02 -33.81
CA PHE A 12 38.48 10.70 -32.59
C PHE A 12 37.18 11.46 -32.83
N PHE A 13 37.04 12.16 -33.96
CA PHE A 13 35.80 12.84 -34.35
C PHE A 13 34.65 11.87 -34.61
N ILE A 14 34.90 10.71 -35.22
CA ILE A 14 33.90 9.66 -35.45
C ILE A 14 33.40 9.06 -34.11
N LEU A 15 34.29 8.88 -33.14
CA LEU A 15 33.91 8.39 -31.80
C LEU A 15 33.02 9.40 -31.04
N ILE A 16 33.33 10.68 -31.08
CA ILE A 16 32.56 11.74 -30.45
C ILE A 16 31.14 11.85 -31.04
N SER A 17 31.04 11.74 -32.40
CA SER A 17 29.73 11.83 -33.07
C SER A 17 28.76 10.69 -32.64
N LYS A 18 29.26 9.49 -32.41
CA LYS A 18 28.44 8.36 -31.93
C LYS A 18 27.91 8.56 -30.51
N ILE A 19 28.70 9.19 -29.64
CA ILE A 19 28.28 9.49 -28.27
C ILE A 19 27.14 10.53 -28.25
N LEU A 20 27.23 11.57 -29.07
CA LEU A 20 26.24 12.63 -29.19
C LEU A 20 24.88 12.11 -29.71
N VAL A 21 24.90 11.20 -30.69
CA VAL A 21 23.68 10.59 -31.25
C VAL A 21 22.97 9.71 -30.20
N SER A 22 23.72 8.94 -29.41
CA SER A 22 23.16 8.08 -28.38
C SER A 22 22.42 8.86 -27.27
N GLN A 23 22.95 10.01 -26.87
CA GLN A 23 22.29 10.86 -25.87
C GLN A 23 20.99 11.49 -26.37
N SER A 24 20.93 11.84 -27.65
CA SER A 24 19.72 12.38 -28.29
C SER A 24 18.59 11.33 -28.34
N GLU A 25 18.91 10.08 -28.64
CA GLU A 25 17.92 8.99 -28.71
C GLU A 25 17.33 8.64 -27.36
N VAL A 26 18.14 8.55 -26.31
CA VAL A 26 17.69 8.32 -24.94
C VAL A 26 16.78 9.46 -24.45
N GLY A 27 17.16 10.72 -24.71
CA GLY A 27 16.35 11.88 -24.35
C GLY A 27 14.96 11.86 -25.01
N ASN A 28 14.92 11.49 -26.29
CA ASN A 28 13.68 11.39 -27.06
C ASN A 28 12.77 10.26 -26.53
N ASN A 29 13.35 9.11 -26.23
CA ASN A 29 12.61 7.98 -25.65
C ASN A 29 12.01 8.30 -24.29
N ILE A 30 12.75 9.01 -23.43
CA ILE A 30 12.24 9.48 -22.13
C ILE A 30 11.06 10.44 -22.32
N GLN A 31 11.13 11.38 -23.25
CA GLN A 31 10.02 12.29 -23.54
C GLN A 31 8.78 11.56 -24.05
N ILE A 32 8.95 10.56 -24.92
CA ILE A 32 7.86 9.73 -25.42
C ILE A 32 7.19 8.95 -24.28
N LEU A 33 7.99 8.31 -23.42
CA LEU A 33 7.47 7.58 -22.25
C LEU A 33 6.73 8.51 -21.29
N PHE A 34 7.27 9.68 -21.00
CA PHE A 34 6.64 10.67 -20.15
C PHE A 34 5.30 11.16 -20.72
N LYS A 35 5.29 11.50 -22.01
CA LYS A 35 4.07 11.90 -22.72
C LYS A 35 3.01 10.80 -22.67
N LYS A 36 3.37 9.58 -23.03
CA LYS A 36 2.46 8.42 -22.99
C LYS A 36 1.90 8.17 -21.59
N SER A 37 2.74 8.22 -20.57
CA SER A 37 2.31 8.07 -19.19
C SER A 37 1.25 9.10 -18.77
N LEU A 38 1.38 10.35 -19.23
CA LEU A 38 0.43 11.42 -18.90
C LEU A 38 -0.86 11.36 -19.73
N THR A 39 -0.80 10.91 -20.99
CA THR A 39 -1.94 10.97 -21.91
C THR A 39 -2.69 9.65 -22.06
N GLU A 40 -2.02 8.52 -21.86
CA GLU A 40 -2.55 7.17 -22.09
C GLU A 40 -2.46 6.28 -20.83
N GLY A 41 -2.00 6.85 -19.70
CA GLY A 41 -1.83 6.11 -18.45
C GLY A 41 -3.16 5.72 -17.81
N LYS A 42 -3.36 4.44 -17.54
CA LYS A 42 -4.58 3.88 -16.90
C LYS A 42 -4.56 3.97 -15.37
N THR A 43 -3.57 4.59 -14.77
CA THR A 43 -3.37 4.57 -13.31
C THR A 43 -4.57 5.12 -12.55
N TYR A 44 -5.18 6.20 -13.04
CA TYR A 44 -6.35 6.80 -12.40
C TYR A 44 -7.60 5.90 -12.50
N GLU A 45 -7.82 5.31 -13.67
CA GLU A 45 -8.92 4.35 -13.89
C GLU A 45 -8.77 3.12 -12.99
N TRP A 46 -7.57 2.60 -12.89
CA TRP A 46 -7.26 1.47 -12.00
C TRP A 46 -7.45 1.81 -10.52
N LEU A 47 -7.03 3.01 -10.11
CA LEU A 47 -7.26 3.50 -8.76
C LEU A 47 -8.75 3.66 -8.47
N ASP A 48 -9.52 4.22 -9.40
CA ASP A 48 -10.98 4.35 -9.28
C ASP A 48 -11.65 2.98 -9.14
N HIS A 49 -11.29 2.02 -9.99
CA HIS A 49 -11.83 0.66 -9.92
C HIS A 49 -11.54 0.00 -8.58
N LEU A 50 -10.27 0.01 -8.15
CA LEU A 50 -9.85 -0.59 -6.90
C LEU A 50 -10.50 0.08 -5.68
N SER A 51 -10.64 1.41 -5.69
CA SER A 51 -11.14 2.17 -4.54
C SER A 51 -12.67 2.21 -4.47
N ASN A 52 -13.34 2.43 -5.61
CA ASN A 52 -14.76 2.71 -5.67
C ASN A 52 -15.63 1.52 -6.13
N LYS A 53 -15.07 0.59 -6.92
CA LYS A 53 -15.82 -0.60 -7.38
C LYS A 53 -15.56 -1.82 -6.48
N ILE A 54 -14.30 -2.06 -6.10
CA ILE A 54 -13.93 -3.18 -5.21
C ILE A 54 -13.98 -2.75 -3.74
N GLY A 55 -13.45 -1.57 -3.42
CA GLY A 55 -13.46 -1.02 -2.07
C GLY A 55 -12.42 -1.62 -1.13
N GLY A 56 -12.73 -1.70 0.16
CA GLY A 56 -11.83 -2.19 1.21
C GLY A 56 -11.37 -3.62 0.95
N ARG A 57 -10.04 -3.84 0.96
CA ARG A 57 -9.39 -5.10 0.54
C ARG A 57 -8.48 -5.64 1.63
N LEU A 58 -9.07 -5.99 2.77
CA LEU A 58 -8.31 -6.65 3.83
C LEU A 58 -7.74 -7.98 3.31
N SER A 59 -6.52 -8.30 3.74
CA SER A 59 -5.84 -9.54 3.44
C SER A 59 -6.73 -10.77 3.68
N GLY A 60 -6.84 -11.66 2.70
CA GLY A 60 -7.70 -12.84 2.76
C GLY A 60 -9.22 -12.58 2.70
N SER A 61 -9.66 -11.35 2.45
CA SER A 61 -11.07 -11.02 2.23
C SER A 61 -11.53 -11.33 0.80
N LEU A 62 -12.84 -11.42 0.58
CA LEU A 62 -13.42 -11.58 -0.74
C LEU A 62 -13.05 -10.44 -1.70
N ASN A 63 -13.03 -9.21 -1.20
CA ASN A 63 -12.62 -8.07 -2.02
C ASN A 63 -11.12 -8.09 -2.37
N SER A 64 -10.27 -8.61 -1.48
CA SER A 64 -8.86 -8.86 -1.81
C SER A 64 -8.74 -9.87 -2.97
N GLN A 65 -9.52 -10.94 -2.93
CA GLN A 65 -9.53 -11.93 -4.01
C GLN A 65 -10.03 -11.34 -5.33
N ARG A 66 -11.13 -10.58 -5.30
CA ARG A 66 -11.64 -9.86 -6.49
C ARG A 66 -10.62 -8.90 -7.08
N ALA A 67 -9.87 -8.19 -6.23
CA ALA A 67 -8.82 -7.28 -6.69
C ALA A 67 -7.66 -8.03 -7.37
N ILE A 68 -7.28 -9.20 -6.83
CA ILE A 68 -6.23 -10.05 -7.42
C ILE A 68 -6.65 -10.55 -8.81
N GLU A 69 -7.87 -11.08 -8.93
CA GLU A 69 -8.41 -11.57 -10.19
C GLU A 69 -8.54 -10.45 -11.23
N TRP A 70 -9.08 -9.30 -10.83
CA TRP A 70 -9.17 -8.13 -11.69
C TRP A 70 -7.79 -7.65 -12.14
N SER A 71 -6.83 -7.53 -11.23
CA SER A 71 -5.47 -7.09 -11.57
C SER A 71 -4.78 -8.06 -12.53
N LYS A 72 -5.02 -9.37 -12.38
CA LYS A 72 -4.50 -10.38 -13.31
C LYS A 72 -5.03 -10.13 -14.72
N ASN A 73 -6.34 -9.94 -14.86
CA ASN A 73 -6.98 -9.70 -16.17
C ASN A 73 -6.46 -8.40 -16.82
N GLU A 74 -6.37 -7.31 -16.05
CA GLU A 74 -5.80 -6.04 -16.55
C GLU A 74 -4.36 -6.19 -17.06
N LEU A 75 -3.54 -6.98 -16.37
CA LEU A 75 -2.17 -7.24 -16.80
C LEU A 75 -2.09 -8.14 -18.04
N GLU A 76 -2.99 -9.12 -18.18
CA GLU A 76 -3.13 -9.95 -19.38
C GLU A 76 -3.56 -9.09 -20.59
N ASP A 77 -4.51 -8.18 -20.40
CA ASP A 77 -5.00 -7.26 -21.43
C ASP A 77 -3.94 -6.25 -21.91
N LEU A 78 -2.93 -5.99 -21.09
CA LEU A 78 -1.76 -5.20 -21.51
C LEU A 78 -0.80 -5.94 -22.45
N GLY A 79 -1.01 -7.23 -22.69
CA GLY A 79 -0.19 -8.04 -23.57
C GLY A 79 1.19 -8.37 -23.00
N LEU A 80 1.31 -8.51 -21.68
CA LEU A 80 2.55 -8.97 -21.06
C LEU A 80 2.84 -10.42 -21.41
N ASP A 81 4.11 -10.77 -21.62
CA ASP A 81 4.55 -12.11 -22.03
C ASP A 81 4.11 -13.22 -21.05
N LYS A 82 4.02 -12.89 -19.77
CA LYS A 82 3.63 -13.84 -18.74
C LYS A 82 2.96 -13.14 -17.55
N VAL A 83 1.75 -13.56 -17.23
CA VAL A 83 1.02 -13.18 -16.02
C VAL A 83 0.66 -14.44 -15.24
N TYR A 84 0.96 -14.47 -13.95
CA TYR A 84 0.62 -15.62 -13.11
C TYR A 84 0.35 -15.19 -11.67
N LEU A 85 -0.44 -15.98 -10.96
CA LEU A 85 -0.71 -15.80 -9.54
C LEU A 85 0.23 -16.70 -8.72
N GLN A 86 0.83 -16.13 -7.69
CA GLN A 86 1.63 -16.89 -6.72
C GLN A 86 0.81 -17.06 -5.44
N PRO A 87 0.59 -18.31 -4.97
CA PRO A 87 -0.10 -18.54 -3.71
C PRO A 87 0.73 -18.05 -2.53
N VAL A 88 0.09 -17.30 -1.64
CA VAL A 88 0.72 -16.76 -0.44
C VAL A 88 -0.21 -16.96 0.75
N MET A 89 0.33 -17.44 1.87
CA MET A 89 -0.39 -17.54 3.13
C MET A 89 -0.43 -16.18 3.80
N VAL A 90 -1.63 -15.69 4.08
CA VAL A 90 -1.85 -14.39 4.72
C VAL A 90 -2.77 -14.52 5.92
N PRO A 91 -2.60 -13.70 6.97
CA PRO A 91 -3.54 -13.65 8.07
C PRO A 91 -4.89 -13.13 7.56
N LYS A 92 -5.98 -13.83 7.91
CA LYS A 92 -7.34 -13.41 7.61
C LYS A 92 -8.00 -12.87 8.86
N TRP A 93 -8.36 -11.60 8.83
CA TRP A 93 -9.15 -10.97 9.88
C TRP A 93 -10.47 -10.47 9.29
N ILE A 94 -11.57 -10.73 9.98
CA ILE A 94 -12.90 -10.29 9.57
C ILE A 94 -13.44 -9.44 10.69
N ARG A 95 -13.86 -8.23 10.37
CA ARG A 95 -14.54 -7.35 11.32
C ARG A 95 -15.84 -7.99 11.76
N GLY A 96 -16.14 -7.92 13.06
CA GLY A 96 -17.42 -8.33 13.61
C GLY A 96 -18.58 -7.47 13.08
N THR A 97 -19.78 -7.95 13.31
CA THR A 97 -21.01 -7.27 12.88
C THR A 97 -21.44 -6.16 13.82
N PHE A 98 -20.99 -6.20 15.08
CA PHE A 98 -21.40 -5.27 16.12
C PHE A 98 -20.28 -5.03 17.13
N GLU A 99 -19.95 -3.78 17.35
CA GLU A 99 -18.94 -3.31 18.29
C GLU A 99 -19.58 -2.25 19.19
N TYR A 100 -19.48 -2.40 20.51
CA TYR A 100 -19.99 -1.41 21.44
C TYR A 100 -19.09 -1.29 22.67
N ALA A 101 -19.07 -0.11 23.25
CA ALA A 101 -18.50 0.14 24.57
C ALA A 101 -19.36 1.13 25.35
N ASN A 102 -19.45 0.91 26.63
CA ASN A 102 -20.14 1.80 27.54
C ASN A 102 -19.23 2.14 28.72
N ILE A 103 -19.24 3.38 29.14
CA ILE A 103 -18.59 3.83 30.37
C ILE A 103 -19.66 3.94 31.46
N GLU A 104 -19.52 3.19 32.56
CA GLU A 104 -20.35 3.33 33.73
C GLU A 104 -19.80 4.46 34.60
N THR A 105 -20.54 5.54 34.69
CA THR A 105 -20.17 6.74 35.49
C THR A 105 -20.63 6.66 36.95
N SER A 106 -21.73 5.95 37.17
CA SER A 106 -22.26 5.61 38.51
C SER A 106 -23.16 4.38 38.37
N PRO A 107 -23.53 3.67 39.47
CA PRO A 107 -24.40 2.51 39.39
C PRO A 107 -25.68 2.78 38.59
N GLY A 108 -25.85 2.06 37.48
CA GLY A 108 -27.00 2.19 36.58
C GLY A 108 -26.91 3.32 35.53
N ASN A 109 -25.93 4.20 35.60
CA ASN A 109 -25.73 5.25 34.59
C ASN A 109 -24.57 4.92 33.67
N THR A 110 -24.87 4.74 32.38
CA THR A 110 -23.90 4.40 31.37
C THR A 110 -23.91 5.42 30.22
N ILE A 111 -22.73 5.71 29.69
CA ILE A 111 -22.55 6.54 28.48
C ILE A 111 -22.04 5.62 27.37
N ASN A 112 -22.76 5.60 26.26
CA ASN A 112 -22.29 4.87 25.06
C ASN A 112 -21.10 5.60 24.43
N VAL A 113 -20.03 4.85 24.12
CA VAL A 113 -18.83 5.35 23.48
C VAL A 113 -18.68 4.70 22.10
N PRO A 114 -18.57 5.49 21.04
CA PRO A 114 -18.30 4.94 19.72
C PRO A 114 -16.92 4.28 19.70
N VAL A 115 -16.87 3.01 19.29
CA VAL A 115 -15.66 2.22 19.23
C VAL A 115 -15.54 1.52 17.87
N CYS A 116 -14.31 1.22 17.48
CA CYS A 116 -14.00 0.52 16.26
C CYS A 116 -12.87 -0.47 16.52
N ALA A 117 -13.10 -1.75 16.23
CA ALA A 117 -12.04 -2.76 16.34
C ALA A 117 -10.93 -2.51 15.31
N LEU A 118 -9.70 -2.59 15.75
CA LEU A 118 -8.53 -2.55 14.85
C LEU A 118 -8.29 -3.94 14.25
N GLY A 119 -7.67 -3.97 13.07
CA GLY A 119 -7.29 -5.22 12.42
C GLY A 119 -6.40 -6.09 13.31
N GLY A 120 -6.74 -7.38 13.40
CA GLY A 120 -6.08 -8.31 14.30
C GLY A 120 -6.65 -8.38 15.72
N SER A 121 -7.61 -7.53 16.09
CA SER A 121 -8.31 -7.63 17.37
C SER A 121 -9.06 -8.96 17.48
N ILE A 122 -9.07 -9.52 18.69
CA ILE A 122 -9.86 -10.70 19.03
C ILE A 122 -11.19 -10.28 19.64
N SER A 123 -12.20 -11.11 19.50
CA SER A 123 -13.50 -10.88 20.13
C SER A 123 -13.42 -10.94 21.66
N THR A 124 -14.21 -10.11 22.34
CA THR A 124 -14.44 -10.25 23.76
C THR A 124 -15.19 -11.56 24.07
N PRO A 125 -15.08 -12.12 25.30
CA PRO A 125 -15.88 -13.26 25.71
C PRO A 125 -17.39 -13.01 25.57
N LEU A 126 -18.18 -14.09 25.57
CA LEU A 126 -19.63 -14.00 25.65
C LEU A 126 -20.02 -13.20 26.92
N GLY A 127 -20.80 -12.13 26.75
CA GLY A 127 -21.14 -11.19 27.83
C GLY A 127 -20.27 -9.96 27.94
N GLY A 128 -19.26 -9.86 27.08
CA GLY A 128 -18.36 -8.71 27.02
C GLY A 128 -17.22 -8.74 28.03
N LEU A 129 -16.48 -7.65 28.13
CA LEU A 129 -15.41 -7.43 29.10
C LEU A 129 -15.71 -6.19 29.90
N ARG A 130 -15.67 -6.31 31.25
CA ARG A 130 -15.80 -5.18 32.15
C ARG A 130 -14.50 -4.96 32.91
N ALA A 131 -13.97 -3.76 32.83
CA ALA A 131 -12.71 -3.39 33.47
C ALA A 131 -12.77 -1.95 33.99
N LYS A 132 -11.89 -1.62 34.92
CA LYS A 132 -11.70 -0.22 35.36
C LYS A 132 -10.90 0.53 34.31
N VAL A 133 -11.17 1.82 34.15
CA VAL A 133 -10.44 2.70 33.26
C VAL A 133 -9.35 3.44 34.03
N VAL A 134 -8.18 3.50 33.46
CA VAL A 134 -7.05 4.30 33.96
C VAL A 134 -6.64 5.27 32.88
N GLU A 135 -6.64 6.56 33.23
CA GLU A 135 -6.12 7.61 32.36
C GLU A 135 -4.62 7.77 32.57
N VAL A 136 -3.88 7.82 31.47
CA VAL A 136 -2.44 8.16 31.43
C VAL A 136 -2.21 9.22 30.37
N LYS A 137 -1.39 10.22 30.68
CA LYS A 137 -1.10 11.35 29.77
C LYS A 137 0.16 11.13 28.96
N THR A 138 1.09 10.31 29.46
CA THR A 138 2.37 10.03 28.81
C THR A 138 2.72 8.55 28.93
N LEU A 139 3.63 8.07 28.06
CA LEU A 139 4.18 6.71 28.15
C LEU A 139 5.02 6.48 29.40
N ASP A 140 5.66 7.54 29.91
CA ASP A 140 6.42 7.46 31.17
C ASP A 140 5.49 7.21 32.34
N GLU A 141 4.38 7.94 32.43
CA GLU A 141 3.34 7.72 33.44
C GLU A 141 2.73 6.31 33.34
N LEU A 142 2.56 5.77 32.12
CA LEU A 142 2.14 4.38 31.91
C LEU A 142 3.15 3.40 32.54
N SER A 143 4.44 3.65 32.32
CA SER A 143 5.51 2.81 32.85
C SER A 143 5.59 2.83 34.39
N GLU A 144 5.40 3.99 34.98
CA GLU A 144 5.35 4.15 36.45
C GLU A 144 4.13 3.45 37.07
N LYS A 145 2.97 3.54 36.41
CA LYS A 145 1.71 2.95 36.88
C LYS A 145 1.55 1.45 36.56
N LYS A 146 2.48 0.85 35.80
CA LYS A 146 2.34 -0.51 35.25
C LYS A 146 1.81 -1.56 36.23
N LYS A 147 2.30 -1.57 37.46
CA LYS A 147 1.84 -2.52 38.50
C LYS A 147 0.38 -2.29 38.94
N ASN A 148 -0.12 -1.06 38.81
CA ASN A 148 -1.46 -0.69 39.29
C ASN A 148 -2.54 -0.80 38.20
N ILE A 149 -2.15 -1.01 36.95
CA ILE A 149 -3.04 -1.08 35.76
C ILE A 149 -3.15 -2.47 35.17
N GLU A 150 -2.39 -3.44 35.68
CA GLU A 150 -2.48 -4.82 35.23
C GLU A 150 -3.88 -5.38 35.53
N GLY A 151 -4.58 -5.86 34.50
CA GLY A 151 -5.95 -6.38 34.60
C GLY A 151 -7.05 -5.31 34.67
N LYS A 152 -6.76 -4.07 34.29
CA LYS A 152 -7.75 -2.98 34.22
C LYS A 152 -7.98 -2.52 32.81
#